data_3c63abd7dd1f8eed8b653713b4eaf5fb
#
_entry.id   3c63abd7dd1f8eed8b653713b4eaf5fb
#
_cell.length_a   1.000
_cell.length_b   1.000
_cell.length_c   1.000
_cell.angle_alpha   90.00
_cell.angle_beta   90.00
_cell.angle_gamma   90.00
#
_symmetry.space_group_name_H-M   'P 1'
#
loop_
_entity.id
_entity.type
_entity.pdbx_description
1 polymer ?
#
loop_
_entity_poly.entity_id
_entity_poly.type
_entity_poly.pdbx_seq_one_letter_code
_entity_poly.pdbx_strand_id
1 'polypeptide(L)'
;DNKNLIELITREVLSTFNKPSAKPQAAPSLKQGGANVLVVLTGVSNMREVFYREIEKLSGAKYDILLSDGAKAVFDKNELASKTRAANIYTSFQYSDRSEFLNKYDAVVLAFMSLSALTHISSLNTDSMVCNYLVWHMISKKPLIVSAEPLLNQIGDTRPAIMREINQKIAKLSEFGVSVVPL
;
A
#
# COMPACT_ATOMS: atom_id res chain seq x y z
N ASP A 1 -15.97 -2.13 -14.04
CA ASP A 1 -16.40 -2.94 -12.89
C ASP A 1 -15.43 -2.80 -11.72
N ASN A 2 -15.42 -1.57 -11.14
CA ASN A 2 -14.51 -1.24 -10.02
C ASN A 2 -15.04 -1.72 -8.65
N LYS A 3 -15.88 -2.72 -8.61
CA LYS A 3 -16.47 -3.22 -7.36
C LYS A 3 -15.50 -3.93 -6.42
N ASN A 4 -14.23 -4.11 -6.82
CA ASN A 4 -13.42 -5.16 -6.21
C ASN A 4 -12.15 -4.74 -5.46
N LEU A 5 -11.65 -3.49 -5.54
CA LEU A 5 -10.34 -3.19 -4.97
C LEU A 5 -10.31 -3.34 -3.44
N ILE A 6 -11.26 -2.73 -2.77
CA ILE A 6 -11.27 -2.74 -1.29
C ILE A 6 -11.78 -4.09 -0.77
N GLU A 7 -12.74 -4.69 -1.46
CA GLU A 7 -13.17 -6.05 -1.12
C GLU A 7 -12.04 -7.08 -1.34
N LEU A 8 -11.26 -6.92 -2.41
CA LEU A 8 -10.04 -7.68 -2.67
C LEU A 8 -8.96 -7.38 -1.63
N ILE A 9 -8.70 -6.10 -1.33
CA ILE A 9 -7.75 -5.69 -0.30
C ILE A 9 -8.18 -6.23 1.07
N THR A 10 -9.43 -6.04 1.45
CA THR A 10 -9.97 -6.54 2.72
C THR A 10 -9.91 -8.06 2.79
N ARG A 11 -10.30 -8.75 1.72
CA ARG A 11 -10.23 -10.20 1.62
C ARG A 11 -8.80 -10.71 1.65
N GLU A 12 -7.87 -10.05 0.94
CA GLU A 12 -6.46 -10.44 0.89
C GLU A 12 -5.76 -10.17 2.24
N VAL A 13 -6.04 -9.05 2.88
CA VAL A 13 -5.61 -8.78 4.27
C VAL A 13 -6.13 -9.87 5.19
N LEU A 14 -7.43 -10.14 5.18
CA LEU A 14 -8.04 -11.17 6.03
C LEU A 14 -7.55 -12.58 5.67
N SER A 15 -7.34 -12.89 4.38
CA SER A 15 -6.83 -14.19 3.93
C SER A 15 -5.37 -14.40 4.32
N THR A 16 -4.57 -13.34 4.30
CA THR A 16 -3.16 -13.38 4.72
C THR A 16 -3.04 -13.68 6.21
N PHE A 17 -3.97 -13.17 7.03
CA PHE A 17 -4.04 -13.49 8.46
C PHE A 17 -4.59 -14.90 8.74
N ASN A 18 -5.38 -15.46 7.82
CA ASN A 18 -6.03 -16.77 8.00
C ASN A 18 -5.32 -17.94 7.28
N LYS A 19 -4.23 -17.72 6.53
CA LYS A 19 -3.47 -18.81 5.91
C LYS A 19 -2.67 -19.57 6.98
N PRO A 20 -2.86 -20.89 7.12
CA PRO A 20 -2.00 -21.68 7.99
C PRO A 20 -0.57 -21.68 7.42
N SER A 21 0.36 -21.09 8.14
CA SER A 21 1.77 -21.10 7.77
C SER A 21 2.32 -22.52 7.88
N ALA A 22 2.94 -23.02 6.83
CA ALA A 22 3.70 -24.25 6.86
C ALA A 22 4.93 -24.08 7.75
N LYS A 23 4.87 -24.67 8.96
CA LYS A 23 5.82 -24.78 10.09
C LYS A 23 5.78 -23.67 11.15
N PRO A 24 5.73 -24.08 12.44
CA PRO A 24 5.39 -23.20 13.53
C PRO A 24 6.61 -22.38 13.98
N GLN A 25 6.69 -21.14 13.55
CA GLN A 25 7.28 -20.09 14.35
C GLN A 25 6.11 -19.47 15.12
N ALA A 26 6.24 -19.33 16.46
CA ALA A 26 5.17 -18.90 17.34
C ALA A 26 4.41 -17.70 16.72
N ALA A 27 3.15 -17.91 16.41
CA ALA A 27 2.27 -16.88 15.89
C ALA A 27 2.21 -15.75 16.93
N PRO A 28 2.45 -14.49 16.57
CA PRO A 28 2.11 -13.39 17.44
C PRO A 28 0.60 -13.48 17.69
N SER A 29 0.22 -13.61 18.96
CA SER A 29 -1.17 -13.65 19.38
C SER A 29 -1.87 -12.41 18.82
N LEU A 30 -2.81 -12.61 17.91
CA LEU A 30 -3.68 -11.56 17.40
C LEU A 30 -4.35 -10.90 18.62
N LYS A 31 -4.00 -9.65 18.85
CA LYS A 31 -4.71 -8.83 19.84
C LYS A 31 -6.18 -8.81 19.41
N GLN A 32 -7.08 -9.03 20.36
CA GLN A 32 -8.54 -8.92 20.19
C GLN A 32 -8.94 -7.45 19.93
N GLY A 33 -8.49 -6.90 18.83
CA GLY A 33 -8.80 -5.57 18.32
C GLY A 33 -8.38 -5.60 16.86
N GLY A 34 -9.25 -5.20 15.95
CA GLY A 34 -9.02 -5.29 14.50
C GLY A 34 -7.62 -4.84 14.07
N ALA A 35 -7.13 -5.39 12.95
CA ALA A 35 -5.82 -5.10 12.40
C ALA A 35 -5.63 -3.60 12.18
N ASN A 36 -4.44 -3.08 12.55
CA ASN A 36 -4.04 -1.71 12.26
C ASN A 36 -3.45 -1.68 10.84
N VAL A 37 -4.07 -0.94 9.95
CA VAL A 37 -3.65 -0.85 8.54
C VAL A 37 -3.09 0.54 8.25
N LEU A 38 -1.99 0.61 7.53
CA LEU A 38 -1.52 1.86 6.93
C LEU A 38 -1.86 1.89 5.44
N VAL A 39 -2.62 2.87 5.02
CA VAL A 39 -2.89 3.14 3.61
C VAL A 39 -1.90 4.16 3.10
N VAL A 40 -1.09 3.78 2.13
CA VAL A 40 -0.09 4.64 1.51
C VAL A 40 -0.63 5.17 0.18
N LEU A 41 -0.59 6.48 0.00
CA LEU A 41 -0.99 7.15 -1.23
C LEU A 41 0.22 7.73 -1.95
N THR A 42 0.28 7.53 -3.26
CA THR A 42 1.27 8.15 -4.15
C THR A 42 0.61 9.14 -5.11
N GLY A 43 1.41 9.90 -5.86
CA GLY A 43 0.94 11.00 -6.72
C GLY A 43 0.30 10.51 -8.03
N VAL A 44 -0.80 9.76 -7.94
CA VAL A 44 -1.59 9.31 -9.10
C VAL A 44 -2.87 10.14 -9.16
N SER A 45 -2.85 11.24 -9.92
CA SER A 45 -3.88 12.29 -9.87
C SER A 45 -5.27 11.83 -10.32
N ASN A 46 -5.35 10.96 -11.32
CA ASN A 46 -6.63 10.46 -11.85
C ASN A 46 -7.34 9.47 -10.92
N MET A 47 -6.73 9.09 -9.79
CA MET A 47 -7.29 8.13 -8.83
C MET A 47 -7.90 8.78 -7.60
N ARG A 48 -7.88 10.11 -7.49
CA ARG A 48 -8.39 10.82 -6.30
C ARG A 48 -9.85 10.51 -6.00
N GLU A 49 -10.73 10.67 -6.97
CA GLU A 49 -12.17 10.43 -6.79
C GLU A 49 -12.49 8.94 -6.59
N VAL A 50 -11.72 8.08 -7.27
CA VAL A 50 -11.81 6.63 -7.07
C VAL A 50 -11.46 6.28 -5.63
N PHE A 51 -10.36 6.86 -5.10
CA PHE A 51 -9.96 6.63 -3.72
C PHE A 51 -11.06 7.00 -2.72
N TYR A 52 -11.62 8.20 -2.83
CA TYR A 52 -12.67 8.63 -1.88
C TYR A 52 -13.88 7.71 -1.92
N ARG A 53 -14.34 7.33 -3.10
CA ARG A 53 -15.46 6.41 -3.26
C ARG A 53 -15.18 5.03 -2.67
N GLU A 54 -13.97 4.52 -2.85
CA GLU A 54 -13.62 3.17 -2.41
C GLU A 54 -13.30 3.12 -0.92
N ILE A 55 -12.64 4.14 -0.35
CA ILE A 55 -12.26 4.16 1.06
C ILE A 55 -13.48 4.22 2.00
N GLU A 56 -14.59 4.81 1.54
CA GLU A 56 -15.84 4.85 2.29
C GLU A 56 -16.41 3.44 2.57
N LYS A 57 -16.09 2.47 1.72
CA LYS A 57 -16.54 1.07 1.86
C LYS A 57 -15.75 0.31 2.94
N LEU A 58 -14.62 0.83 3.39
CA LEU A 58 -13.84 0.28 4.51
C LEU A 58 -14.54 0.54 5.85
N SER A 59 -15.72 -0.05 6.02
CA SER A 59 -16.45 0.01 7.28
C SER A 59 -15.88 -1.01 8.26
N GLY A 60 -15.39 -0.54 9.42
CA GLY A 60 -14.97 -1.40 10.53
C GLY A 60 -13.46 -1.65 10.67
N ALA A 61 -12.63 -1.28 9.70
CA ALA A 61 -11.17 -1.31 9.85
C ALA A 61 -10.64 0.00 10.47
N LYS A 62 -9.67 -0.12 11.37
CA LYS A 62 -8.88 1.02 11.84
C LYS A 62 -7.72 1.22 10.89
N TYR A 63 -7.60 2.41 10.31
CA TYR A 63 -6.50 2.73 9.42
C TYR A 63 -5.99 4.15 9.60
N ASP A 64 -4.74 4.32 9.27
CA ASP A 64 -4.08 5.61 9.10
C ASP A 64 -3.69 5.80 7.62
N ILE A 65 -3.44 7.02 7.21
CA ILE A 65 -3.01 7.36 5.85
C ILE A 65 -1.60 7.95 5.88
N LEU A 66 -0.74 7.54 4.96
CA LEU A 66 0.58 8.12 4.73
C LEU A 66 0.65 8.67 3.30
N LEU A 67 1.00 9.94 3.16
CA LEU A 67 1.15 10.61 1.87
C LEU A 67 2.62 10.66 1.45
N SER A 68 2.91 10.22 0.23
CA SER A 68 4.19 10.55 -0.41
C SER A 68 4.24 12.04 -0.81
N ASP A 69 5.43 12.54 -1.16
CA ASP A 69 5.55 13.92 -1.63
C ASP A 69 4.71 14.19 -2.87
N GLY A 70 4.66 13.25 -3.81
CA GLY A 70 3.76 13.34 -4.97
C GLY A 70 2.27 13.30 -4.59
N ALA A 71 1.91 12.54 -3.55
CA ALA A 71 0.53 12.48 -3.09
C ALA A 71 0.06 13.80 -2.46
N LYS A 72 0.95 14.54 -1.79
CA LYS A 72 0.62 15.87 -1.22
C LYS A 72 0.19 16.89 -2.29
N ALA A 73 0.62 16.72 -3.54
CA ALA A 73 0.18 17.56 -4.64
C ALA A 73 -1.20 17.18 -5.18
N VAL A 74 -1.67 15.97 -4.88
CA VAL A 74 -2.95 15.43 -5.36
C VAL A 74 -4.03 15.46 -4.29
N PHE A 75 -3.66 15.15 -3.05
CA PHE A 75 -4.57 15.01 -1.92
C PHE A 75 -4.34 16.12 -0.89
N ASP A 76 -5.38 16.89 -0.62
CA ASP A 76 -5.37 17.84 0.49
C ASP A 76 -5.61 17.09 1.82
N LYS A 77 -4.81 17.40 2.83
CA LYS A 77 -4.88 16.73 4.14
C LYS A 77 -6.21 16.98 4.85
N ASN A 78 -6.76 18.19 4.76
CA ASN A 78 -8.02 18.54 5.42
C ASN A 78 -9.20 17.87 4.71
N GLU A 79 -9.14 17.80 3.38
CA GLU A 79 -10.12 17.07 2.60
C GLU A 79 -10.11 15.57 2.93
N LEU A 80 -8.92 14.96 3.02
CA LEU A 80 -8.79 13.57 3.46
C LEU A 80 -9.40 13.37 4.85
N ALA A 81 -9.10 14.28 5.80
CA ALA A 81 -9.63 14.18 7.15
C ALA A 81 -11.17 14.29 7.19
N SER A 82 -11.75 15.08 6.29
CA SER A 82 -13.22 15.25 6.22
C SER A 82 -13.93 14.11 5.49
N LYS A 83 -13.28 13.51 4.49
CA LYS A 83 -13.86 12.48 3.61
C LYS A 83 -13.49 11.04 3.99
N THR A 84 -12.60 10.85 4.95
CA THR A 84 -12.17 9.52 5.37
C THR A 84 -12.36 9.32 6.87
N ARG A 85 -12.30 8.05 7.30
CA ARG A 85 -12.31 7.69 8.72
C ARG A 85 -10.91 7.37 9.24
N ALA A 86 -9.87 7.87 8.55
CA ALA A 86 -8.50 7.69 8.98
C ALA A 86 -8.29 8.30 10.38
N ALA A 87 -7.70 7.52 11.28
CA ALA A 87 -7.42 8.02 12.63
C ALA A 87 -6.29 9.07 12.61
N ASN A 88 -5.32 8.89 11.71
CA ASN A 88 -4.23 9.84 11.51
C ASN A 88 -3.88 9.94 10.02
N ILE A 89 -3.41 11.14 9.61
CA ILE A 89 -2.91 11.39 8.25
C ILE A 89 -1.50 11.96 8.36
N TYR A 90 -0.53 11.16 7.94
CA TYR A 90 0.89 11.49 7.99
C TYR A 90 1.35 12.05 6.65
N THR A 91 2.11 13.13 6.71
CA THR A 91 2.80 13.73 5.56
C THR A 91 4.32 13.62 5.67
N SER A 92 4.80 13.19 6.83
CA SER A 92 6.20 12.92 7.15
C SER A 92 6.28 12.04 8.40
N PHE A 93 7.42 11.40 8.59
CA PHE A 93 7.85 10.83 9.88
C PHE A 93 9.36 10.95 9.99
N GLN A 94 9.86 10.98 11.23
CA GLN A 94 11.30 11.02 11.48
C GLN A 94 11.92 9.63 11.26
N TYR A 95 13.13 9.58 10.74
CA TYR A 95 13.87 8.31 10.60
C TYR A 95 14.14 7.63 11.94
N SER A 96 14.30 8.41 13.01
CA SER A 96 14.40 7.91 14.39
C SER A 96 13.20 7.08 14.81
N ASP A 97 12.01 7.42 14.33
CA ASP A 97 10.75 6.82 14.75
C ASP A 97 10.36 5.63 13.84
N ARG A 98 11.21 5.27 12.87
CA ARG A 98 10.92 4.21 11.89
C ARG A 98 10.55 2.89 12.54
N SER A 99 11.27 2.45 13.55
CA SER A 99 11.01 1.17 14.22
C SER A 99 9.65 1.16 14.90
N GLU A 100 9.30 2.25 15.57
CA GLU A 100 7.99 2.42 16.18
C GLU A 100 6.89 2.44 15.11
N PHE A 101 7.10 3.22 14.06
CA PHE A 101 6.15 3.34 12.96
C PHE A 101 5.96 2.00 12.22
N LEU A 102 7.03 1.24 11.98
CA LEU A 102 6.96 -0.11 11.41
C LEU A 102 6.19 -1.09 12.31
N ASN A 103 6.35 -0.97 13.63
CA ASN A 103 5.70 -1.87 14.58
C ASN A 103 4.23 -1.54 14.81
N LYS A 104 3.82 -0.32 14.52
CA LYS A 104 2.44 0.15 14.72
C LYS A 104 1.42 -0.56 13.82
N TYR A 105 1.83 -0.95 12.61
CA TYR A 105 0.91 -1.50 11.62
C TYR A 105 1.14 -2.99 11.40
N ASP A 106 0.03 -3.73 11.31
CA ASP A 106 0.01 -5.15 11.02
C ASP A 106 0.10 -5.42 9.51
N ALA A 107 -0.43 -4.51 8.69
CA ALA A 107 -0.38 -4.56 7.23
C ALA A 107 -0.27 -3.16 6.62
N VAL A 108 0.27 -3.09 5.41
CA VAL A 108 0.34 -1.88 4.60
C VAL A 108 -0.32 -2.09 3.26
N VAL A 109 -1.09 -1.11 2.83
CA VAL A 109 -1.74 -1.07 1.51
C VAL A 109 -1.20 0.12 0.74
N LEU A 110 -0.48 -0.13 -0.35
CA LEU A 110 -0.16 0.88 -1.36
C LEU A 110 -1.34 0.96 -2.34
N ALA A 111 -2.25 1.86 -2.08
CA ALA A 111 -3.54 1.92 -2.78
C ALA A 111 -3.38 2.16 -4.29
N PHE A 112 -2.45 3.04 -4.68
CA PHE A 112 -2.16 3.34 -6.07
C PHE A 112 -0.65 3.39 -6.27
N MET A 113 -0.12 2.43 -7.02
CA MET A 113 1.29 2.39 -7.32
C MET A 113 1.62 3.36 -8.45
N SER A 114 2.50 4.32 -8.19
CA SER A 114 3.08 5.16 -9.24
C SER A 114 4.31 4.46 -9.87
N LEU A 115 4.71 4.88 -11.07
CA LEU A 115 5.92 4.37 -11.71
C LEU A 115 7.17 4.60 -10.85
N SER A 116 7.26 5.76 -10.19
CA SER A 116 8.35 6.05 -9.25
C SER A 116 8.35 5.06 -8.08
N ALA A 117 7.21 4.82 -7.43
CA ALA A 117 7.13 3.86 -6.33
C ALA A 117 7.52 2.46 -6.78
N LEU A 118 6.99 1.96 -7.92
CA LEU A 118 7.37 0.67 -8.48
C LEU A 118 8.88 0.55 -8.68
N THR A 119 9.49 1.54 -9.31
CA THR A 119 10.92 1.54 -9.61
C THR A 119 11.76 1.50 -8.34
N HIS A 120 11.42 2.32 -7.35
CA HIS A 120 12.17 2.37 -6.09
C HIS A 120 12.02 1.06 -5.29
N ILE A 121 10.80 0.61 -5.02
CA ILE A 121 10.60 -0.55 -4.15
C ILE A 121 11.09 -1.86 -4.81
N SER A 122 10.93 -2.03 -6.13
CA SER A 122 11.44 -3.20 -6.84
C SER A 122 12.99 -3.26 -6.90
N SER A 123 13.64 -2.12 -6.75
CA SER A 123 15.11 -2.01 -6.69
C SER A 123 15.64 -1.85 -5.25
N LEU A 124 14.76 -1.95 -4.23
CA LEU A 124 15.09 -1.74 -2.82
C LEU A 124 15.72 -0.36 -2.57
N ASN A 125 15.36 0.64 -3.39
CA ASN A 125 15.82 1.99 -3.23
C ASN A 125 15.01 2.71 -2.15
N THR A 126 15.70 3.38 -1.22
CA THR A 126 15.15 3.99 -0.01
C THR A 126 15.29 5.50 0.01
N ASP A 127 15.47 6.16 -1.13
CA ASP A 127 15.74 7.60 -1.23
C ASP A 127 14.58 8.48 -0.79
N SER A 128 13.34 8.00 -0.90
CA SER A 128 12.18 8.72 -0.38
C SER A 128 11.68 8.13 0.93
N MET A 129 11.07 8.97 1.77
CA MET A 129 10.49 8.56 3.04
C MET A 129 9.54 7.37 2.88
N VAL A 130 8.61 7.46 1.93
CA VAL A 130 7.62 6.40 1.69
C VAL A 130 8.28 5.13 1.17
N CYS A 131 9.19 5.22 0.20
CA CYS A 131 9.89 4.06 -0.32
C CYS A 131 10.77 3.40 0.74
N ASN A 132 11.45 4.20 1.56
CA ASN A 132 12.19 3.69 2.71
C ASN A 132 11.29 2.87 3.63
N TYR A 133 10.13 3.42 4.00
CA TYR A 133 9.18 2.72 4.84
C TYR A 133 8.69 1.41 4.21
N LEU A 134 8.29 1.43 2.93
CA LEU A 134 7.78 0.25 2.22
C LEU A 134 8.84 -0.85 2.10
N VAL A 135 10.09 -0.50 1.77
CA VAL A 135 11.21 -1.45 1.68
C VAL A 135 11.47 -2.11 3.04
N TRP A 136 11.55 -1.34 4.12
CA TRP A 136 11.74 -1.90 5.45
C TRP A 136 10.54 -2.71 5.94
N HIS A 137 9.32 -2.35 5.52
CA HIS A 137 8.14 -3.15 5.80
C HIS A 137 8.21 -4.53 5.12
N MET A 138 8.64 -4.59 3.85
CA MET A 138 8.91 -5.85 3.14
C MET A 138 9.99 -6.68 3.85
N ILE A 139 11.13 -6.05 4.22
CA ILE A 139 12.22 -6.72 4.96
C ILE A 139 11.70 -7.31 6.27
N SER A 140 10.76 -6.64 6.94
CA SER A 140 10.15 -7.10 8.19
C SER A 140 9.14 -8.25 7.99
N LYS A 141 8.96 -8.74 6.77
CA LYS A 141 8.05 -9.83 6.39
C LYS A 141 6.58 -9.59 6.78
N LYS A 142 6.19 -8.33 6.92
CA LYS A 142 4.81 -7.95 7.17
C LYS A 142 4.04 -7.84 5.84
N PRO A 143 2.72 -8.10 5.84
CA PRO A 143 1.90 -8.00 4.64
C PRO A 143 1.98 -6.62 3.99
N LEU A 144 2.40 -6.59 2.71
CA LEU A 144 2.32 -5.42 1.85
C LEU A 144 1.46 -5.78 0.64
N ILE A 145 0.39 -5.02 0.46
CA ILE A 145 -0.56 -5.19 -0.63
C ILE A 145 -0.45 -3.97 -1.54
N VAL A 146 -0.36 -4.22 -2.83
CA VAL A 146 -0.13 -3.16 -3.82
C VAL A 146 -1.14 -3.29 -4.96
N SER A 147 -1.82 -2.20 -5.30
CA SER A 147 -2.60 -2.13 -6.52
C SER A 147 -1.75 -1.57 -7.67
N ALA A 148 -1.53 -2.38 -8.70
CA ALA A 148 -0.73 -2.03 -9.87
C ALA A 148 -1.57 -1.54 -11.06
N GLU A 149 -2.86 -1.83 -11.11
CA GLU A 149 -3.72 -1.51 -12.23
C GLU A 149 -3.81 -0.01 -12.55
N PRO A 150 -3.88 0.92 -11.57
CA PRO A 150 -3.85 2.36 -11.88
C PRO A 150 -2.62 2.78 -12.65
N LEU A 151 -1.45 2.19 -12.34
CA LEU A 151 -0.23 2.42 -13.10
C LEU A 151 -0.34 1.86 -14.53
N LEU A 152 -0.81 0.63 -14.66
CA LEU A 152 -0.94 -0.03 -15.97
C LEU A 152 -1.93 0.73 -16.87
N ASN A 153 -3.04 1.20 -16.31
CA ASN A 153 -4.02 2.02 -17.02
C ASN A 153 -3.46 3.40 -17.42
N GLN A 154 -2.63 4.00 -16.57
CA GLN A 154 -1.99 5.29 -16.86
C GLN A 154 -0.94 5.16 -17.98
N ILE A 155 -0.19 4.07 -18.03
CA ILE A 155 0.83 3.82 -19.04
C ILE A 155 0.19 3.52 -20.39
N GLY A 156 -0.95 2.82 -20.39
CA GLY A 156 -1.71 2.50 -21.58
C GLY A 156 -0.90 1.72 -22.63
N ASP A 157 -1.07 2.10 -23.88
CA ASP A 157 -0.33 1.52 -25.00
C ASP A 157 1.06 2.18 -25.11
N THR A 158 2.05 1.57 -24.47
CA THR A 158 3.45 2.02 -24.52
C THR A 158 4.31 1.05 -25.33
N ARG A 159 5.57 1.44 -25.57
CA ARG A 159 6.53 0.59 -26.29
C ARG A 159 6.66 -0.78 -25.58
N PRO A 160 6.63 -1.88 -26.36
CA PRO A 160 6.67 -3.25 -25.78
C PRO A 160 7.88 -3.50 -24.86
N ALA A 161 9.02 -2.88 -25.13
CA ALA A 161 10.21 -3.00 -24.28
C ALA A 161 10.00 -2.35 -22.90
N ILE A 162 9.33 -1.20 -22.84
CA ILE A 162 9.00 -0.50 -21.59
C ILE A 162 7.98 -1.31 -20.80
N MET A 163 6.95 -1.83 -21.44
CA MET A 163 5.95 -2.67 -20.79
C MET A 163 6.56 -3.95 -20.20
N ARG A 164 7.50 -4.59 -20.92
CA ARG A 164 8.23 -5.75 -20.38
C ARG A 164 9.00 -5.41 -19.11
N GLU A 165 9.71 -4.27 -19.09
CA GLU A 165 10.46 -3.82 -17.91
C GLU A 165 9.54 -3.58 -16.72
N ILE A 166 8.39 -2.94 -16.93
CA ILE A 166 7.39 -2.70 -15.89
C ILE A 166 6.85 -4.02 -15.35
N ASN A 167 6.47 -4.94 -16.22
CA ASN A 167 5.95 -6.25 -15.81
C ASN A 167 7.00 -7.08 -15.04
N GLN A 168 8.28 -6.99 -15.42
CA GLN A 168 9.36 -7.62 -14.67
C GLN A 168 9.51 -7.03 -13.26
N LYS A 169 9.38 -5.71 -13.12
CA LYS A 169 9.42 -5.06 -11.80
C LYS A 169 8.22 -5.45 -10.93
N ILE A 170 7.04 -5.56 -11.52
CA ILE A 170 5.84 -6.04 -10.82
C ILE A 170 6.02 -7.49 -10.37
N ALA A 171 6.49 -8.37 -11.25
CA ALA A 171 6.79 -9.77 -10.92
C ALA A 171 7.82 -9.87 -9.77
N LYS A 172 8.85 -9.04 -9.80
CA LYS A 172 9.87 -8.99 -8.74
C LYS A 172 9.29 -8.60 -7.38
N LEU A 173 8.29 -7.73 -7.32
CA LEU A 173 7.60 -7.45 -6.06
C LEU A 173 6.90 -8.69 -5.50
N SER A 174 6.28 -9.49 -6.37
CA SER A 174 5.67 -10.76 -5.96
C SER A 174 6.71 -11.75 -5.43
N GLU A 175 7.91 -11.79 -6.04
CA GLU A 175 9.05 -12.60 -5.54
C GLU A 175 9.51 -12.13 -4.15
N PHE A 176 9.40 -10.83 -3.85
CA PHE A 176 9.68 -10.26 -2.52
C PHE A 176 8.57 -10.53 -1.49
N GLY A 177 7.50 -11.23 -1.88
CA GLY A 177 6.37 -11.55 -1.01
C GLY A 177 5.32 -10.45 -0.91
N VAL A 178 5.33 -9.48 -1.84
CA VAL A 178 4.30 -8.45 -1.95
C VAL A 178 3.08 -9.04 -2.65
N SER A 179 1.90 -8.84 -2.07
CA SER A 179 0.63 -9.19 -2.71
C SER A 179 0.27 -8.12 -3.73
N VAL A 180 0.54 -8.38 -5.00
CA VAL A 180 0.12 -7.49 -6.09
C VAL A 180 -1.29 -7.88 -6.52
N VAL A 181 -2.24 -6.98 -6.34
CA VAL A 181 -3.64 -7.22 -6.67
C VAL A 181 -4.01 -6.52 -7.96
N PRO A 182 -4.74 -7.20 -8.87
CA PRO A 182 -5.47 -6.53 -9.93
C PRO A 182 -6.60 -5.71 -9.31
N LEU A 183 -6.98 -4.66 -9.96
CA LEU A 183 -8.19 -3.88 -9.61
C LEU A 183 -9.45 -4.57 -10.06
#